data_4b7972cb12c23225006a272258e8c4ab
#
_entry.id   4b7972cb12c23225006a272258e8c4ab
#
_cell.length_a   1.000
_cell.length_b   1.000
_cell.length_c   1.000
_cell.angle_alpha   90.00
_cell.angle_beta   90.00
_cell.angle_gamma   90.00
#
_symmetry.space_group_name_H-M   'P 1'
#
loop_
_entity.id
_entity.type
_entity.pdbx_description
1 polymer ?
#
loop_
_entity_poly.entity_id
_entity_poly.type
_entity_poly.pdbx_seq_one_letter_code
_entity_poly.pdbx_strand_id
1 'polypeptide(L)'
;MTHWIYGCVFLKITIDEDVLKRLLPIVMLGLVEAMEVEAIESEEGEVICFNPYTEHYFEKIKSDDNLIEAIRLGMELDDVCRLVPHAYQMSLQELKQKTVDIIKRGKRFEYPILRIFDD
;
A
#
# COMPACT_ATOMS: atom_id res chain seq x y z
N MET A 1 3.75 -18.82 -11.45
CA MET A 1 2.67 -19.19 -12.39
C MET A 1 1.69 -18.04 -12.55
N THR A 2 1.37 -17.69 -13.77
CA THR A 2 0.45 -16.59 -14.06
C THR A 2 -0.93 -17.16 -14.35
N HIS A 3 -1.93 -16.68 -13.63
CA HIS A 3 -3.32 -17.07 -13.86
C HIS A 3 -4.06 -15.96 -14.58
N TRP A 4 -4.83 -16.33 -15.59
CA TRP A 4 -5.70 -15.41 -16.32
C TRP A 4 -7.14 -15.74 -15.96
N ILE A 5 -7.87 -14.74 -15.43
CA ILE A 5 -9.30 -14.85 -15.18
C ILE A 5 -9.97 -13.65 -15.84
N TYR A 6 -10.79 -13.88 -16.86
CA TYR A 6 -11.49 -12.83 -17.62
C TYR A 6 -10.56 -11.71 -18.10
N GLY A 7 -9.33 -12.09 -18.53
CA GLY A 7 -8.36 -11.12 -19.00
C GLY A 7 -7.57 -10.39 -17.92
N CYS A 8 -7.79 -10.71 -16.64
CA CYS A 8 -7.05 -10.12 -15.54
C CYS A 8 -5.80 -10.94 -15.21
N VAL A 9 -4.69 -10.25 -14.92
CA VAL A 9 -3.45 -10.87 -14.47
C VAL A 9 -3.26 -10.55 -13.00
N PHE A 10 -3.03 -11.58 -12.18
CA PHE A 10 -2.73 -11.41 -10.77
C PHE A 10 -1.24 -11.59 -10.52
N LEU A 11 -0.65 -10.64 -9.82
CA LEU A 11 0.71 -10.80 -9.30
C LEU A 11 0.63 -11.64 -8.04
N LYS A 12 1.31 -12.79 -8.03
CA LYS A 12 1.33 -13.70 -6.89
C LYS A 12 2.76 -13.82 -6.39
N ILE A 13 2.97 -13.40 -5.14
CA ILE A 13 4.28 -13.41 -4.51
C ILE A 13 4.16 -14.14 -3.18
N THR A 14 5.13 -15.02 -2.90
CA THR A 14 5.22 -15.64 -1.58
C THR A 14 6.22 -14.84 -0.74
N ILE A 15 5.72 -14.22 0.33
CA ILE A 15 6.52 -13.36 1.19
C ILE A 15 6.26 -13.75 2.65
N ASP A 16 7.32 -13.73 3.47
CA ASP A 16 7.22 -13.90 4.91
C ASP A 16 6.40 -12.75 5.52
N GLU A 17 5.55 -13.05 6.51
CA GLU A 17 4.69 -12.05 7.16
C GLU A 17 5.47 -10.87 7.73
N ASP A 18 6.60 -11.12 8.39
CA ASP A 18 7.39 -10.05 9.00
C ASP A 18 8.03 -9.16 7.94
N VAL A 19 8.47 -9.75 6.84
CA VAL A 19 8.98 -8.99 5.69
C VAL A 19 7.87 -8.12 5.12
N LEU A 20 6.69 -8.68 4.95
CA LEU A 20 5.57 -7.95 4.38
C LEU A 20 5.11 -6.80 5.28
N LYS A 21 5.07 -7.00 6.59
CA LYS A 21 4.71 -5.95 7.55
C LYS A 21 5.65 -4.74 7.47
N ARG A 22 6.92 -4.97 7.16
CA ARG A 22 7.90 -3.89 6.99
C ARG A 22 7.85 -3.29 5.59
N LEU A 23 7.72 -4.15 4.58
CA LEU A 23 7.77 -3.72 3.18
C LEU A 23 6.54 -2.93 2.76
N LEU A 24 5.34 -3.33 3.21
CA LEU A 24 4.11 -2.70 2.76
C LEU A 24 4.05 -1.20 3.04
N PRO A 25 4.38 -0.69 4.23
CA PRO A 25 4.38 0.75 4.46
C PRO A 25 5.32 1.51 3.51
N ILE A 26 6.45 0.90 3.16
CA ILE A 26 7.39 1.51 2.22
C ILE A 26 6.78 1.59 0.83
N VAL A 27 6.10 0.52 0.38
CA VAL A 27 5.37 0.52 -0.89
C VAL A 27 4.24 1.56 -0.87
N MET A 28 3.50 1.63 0.24
CA MET A 28 2.43 2.61 0.41
C MET A 28 2.96 4.04 0.28
N LEU A 29 4.10 4.33 0.88
CA LEU A 29 4.71 5.65 0.76
C LEU A 29 5.06 5.97 -0.69
N GLY A 30 5.60 5.01 -1.41
CA GLY A 30 5.88 5.15 -2.84
C GLY A 30 4.62 5.45 -3.65
N LEU A 31 3.52 4.76 -3.35
CA LEU A 31 2.24 5.00 -4.01
C LEU A 31 1.70 6.40 -3.71
N VAL A 32 1.78 6.84 -2.46
CA VAL A 32 1.33 8.18 -2.06
C VAL A 32 2.15 9.25 -2.79
N GLU A 33 3.46 9.08 -2.83
CA GLU A 33 4.35 10.01 -3.58
C GLU A 33 3.99 10.04 -5.06
N ALA A 34 3.73 8.88 -5.66
CA ALA A 34 3.35 8.80 -7.06
C ALA A 34 2.01 9.51 -7.34
N MET A 35 1.04 9.39 -6.42
CA MET A 35 -0.23 10.09 -6.52
C MET A 35 -0.06 11.60 -6.33
N GLU A 36 0.81 12.01 -5.41
CA GLU A 36 1.08 13.42 -5.12
C GLU A 36 1.65 14.16 -6.32
N VAL A 37 2.54 13.51 -7.07
CA VAL A 37 3.12 14.09 -8.28
C VAL A 37 2.34 13.75 -9.56
N GLU A 38 1.15 13.18 -9.38
CA GLU A 38 0.25 12.82 -10.48
C GLU A 38 0.85 11.82 -11.49
N ALA A 39 1.79 10.98 -11.02
CA ALA A 39 2.32 9.89 -11.83
C ALA A 39 1.34 8.74 -11.95
N ILE A 40 0.49 8.55 -10.93
CA ILE A 40 -0.63 7.60 -10.94
C ILE A 40 -1.87 8.28 -10.38
N GLU A 41 -3.03 7.75 -10.73
CA GLU A 41 -4.29 8.20 -10.16
C GLU A 41 -4.62 7.44 -8.88
N SER A 42 -5.50 8.00 -8.04
CA SER A 42 -5.95 7.36 -6.80
C SER A 42 -6.56 5.98 -7.06
N GLU A 43 -7.28 5.83 -8.17
CA GLU A 43 -7.87 4.56 -8.57
C GLU A 43 -6.79 3.48 -8.77
N GLU A 44 -5.66 3.82 -9.38
CA GLU A 44 -4.56 2.87 -9.56
C GLU A 44 -3.93 2.48 -8.22
N GLY A 45 -3.79 3.43 -7.30
CA GLY A 45 -3.34 3.15 -5.93
C GLY A 45 -4.26 2.16 -5.22
N GLU A 46 -5.56 2.30 -5.40
CA GLU A 46 -6.58 1.39 -4.88
C GLU A 46 -6.40 -0.01 -5.46
N VAL A 47 -6.23 -0.11 -6.78
CA VAL A 47 -6.03 -1.39 -7.46
C VAL A 47 -4.75 -2.09 -6.96
N ILE A 48 -3.67 -1.35 -6.75
CA ILE A 48 -2.38 -1.92 -6.35
C ILE A 48 -2.39 -2.35 -4.88
N CYS A 49 -2.90 -1.52 -3.98
CA CYS A 49 -2.70 -1.75 -2.55
C CYS A 49 -3.87 -1.33 -1.65
N PHE A 50 -4.49 -0.18 -1.91
CA PHE A 50 -5.49 0.39 -1.00
C PHE A 50 -6.87 -0.19 -1.28
N ASN A 51 -7.06 -1.46 -0.87
CA ASN A 51 -8.28 -2.20 -1.16
C ASN A 51 -8.62 -3.17 -0.03
N PRO A 52 -9.87 -3.69 0.00
CA PRO A 52 -10.31 -4.59 1.05
C PRO A 52 -9.51 -5.88 1.18
N TYR A 53 -8.89 -6.37 0.12
CA TYR A 53 -8.06 -7.58 0.18
C TYR A 53 -6.83 -7.35 1.04
N THR A 54 -6.16 -6.21 0.86
CA THR A 54 -5.00 -5.82 1.66
C THR A 54 -5.40 -5.60 3.11
N GLU A 55 -6.48 -4.84 3.35
CA GLU A 55 -7.00 -4.60 4.69
C GLU A 55 -7.29 -5.90 5.42
N HIS A 56 -8.05 -6.79 4.80
CA HIS A 56 -8.44 -8.07 5.40
C HIS A 56 -7.24 -8.93 5.75
N TYR A 57 -6.26 -9.00 4.85
CA TYR A 57 -5.05 -9.80 5.09
C TYR A 57 -4.28 -9.28 6.31
N PHE A 58 -4.08 -7.97 6.42
CA PHE A 58 -3.33 -7.39 7.53
C PHE A 58 -4.10 -7.46 8.86
N GLU A 59 -5.42 -7.45 8.84
CA GLU A 59 -6.23 -7.75 10.01
C GLU A 59 -6.04 -9.21 10.45
N LYS A 60 -6.07 -10.13 9.49
CA LYS A 60 -5.91 -11.57 9.74
C LYS A 60 -4.58 -11.90 10.41
N ILE A 61 -3.49 -11.27 10.00
CA ILE A 61 -2.16 -11.50 10.58
C ILE A 61 -1.90 -10.60 11.79
N LYS A 62 -2.92 -9.92 12.28
CA LYS A 62 -2.87 -9.06 13.48
C LYS A 62 -1.78 -8.00 13.41
N SER A 63 -1.73 -7.28 12.31
CA SER A 63 -0.80 -6.17 12.14
C SER A 63 -1.16 -4.99 13.03
N ASP A 64 -0.20 -4.06 13.16
CA ASP A 64 -0.37 -2.80 13.87
C ASP A 64 -1.64 -2.06 13.40
N ASP A 65 -2.46 -1.63 14.34
CA ASP A 65 -3.68 -0.87 14.05
C ASP A 65 -3.42 0.38 13.23
N ASN A 66 -2.26 1.01 13.41
CA ASN A 66 -1.88 2.20 12.65
C ASN A 66 -1.70 1.87 11.17
N LEU A 67 -1.16 0.69 10.86
CA LEU A 67 -1.02 0.25 9.48
C LEU A 67 -2.39 -0.01 8.84
N ILE A 68 -3.28 -0.66 9.57
CA ILE A 68 -4.64 -0.92 9.11
C ILE A 68 -5.39 0.39 8.86
N GLU A 69 -5.26 1.37 9.77
CA GLU A 69 -5.84 2.70 9.59
C GLU A 69 -5.30 3.40 8.35
N ALA A 70 -3.99 3.29 8.11
CA ALA A 70 -3.38 3.89 6.92
C ALA A 70 -3.93 3.27 5.63
N ILE A 71 -4.12 1.94 5.62
CA ILE A 71 -4.72 1.26 4.49
C ILE A 71 -6.15 1.77 4.24
N ARG A 72 -6.95 1.90 5.31
CA ARG A 72 -8.31 2.42 5.23
C ARG A 72 -8.36 3.84 4.70
N LEU A 73 -7.45 4.69 5.16
CA LEU A 73 -7.36 6.06 4.68
C LEU A 73 -7.03 6.09 3.19
N GLY A 74 -6.13 5.21 2.74
CA GLY A 74 -5.81 5.05 1.33
C GLY A 74 -7.01 4.59 0.51
N MET A 75 -7.85 3.72 1.07
CA MET A 75 -9.07 3.24 0.41
C MET A 75 -10.09 4.36 0.17
N GLU A 76 -10.06 5.42 0.97
CA GLU A 76 -10.97 6.55 0.84
C GLU A 76 -10.51 7.59 -0.17
N LEU A 77 -9.25 7.56 -0.61
CA LEU A 77 -8.67 8.61 -1.46
C LEU A 77 -9.42 8.84 -2.77
N ASP A 78 -9.85 7.77 -3.43
CA ASP A 78 -10.56 7.91 -4.70
C ASP A 78 -11.91 8.62 -4.51
N ASP A 79 -12.64 8.28 -3.45
CA ASP A 79 -13.89 8.93 -3.11
C ASP A 79 -13.67 10.40 -2.76
N VAL A 80 -12.64 10.70 -1.99
CA VAL A 80 -12.28 12.09 -1.65
C VAL A 80 -11.95 12.86 -2.91
N CYS A 81 -11.17 12.29 -3.82
CA CYS A 81 -10.80 12.93 -5.08
C CYS A 81 -12.02 13.27 -5.93
N ARG A 82 -13.01 12.37 -5.99
CA ARG A 82 -14.22 12.56 -6.80
C ARG A 82 -15.25 13.46 -6.13
N LEU A 83 -15.46 13.30 -4.83
CA LEU A 83 -16.57 13.95 -4.11
C LEU A 83 -16.18 15.24 -3.43
N VAL A 84 -14.93 15.34 -2.95
CA VAL A 84 -14.41 16.49 -2.22
C VAL A 84 -13.00 16.81 -2.71
N PRO A 85 -12.85 17.19 -3.99
CA PRO A 85 -11.51 17.34 -4.59
C PRO A 85 -10.61 18.33 -3.87
N HIS A 86 -11.15 19.36 -3.22
CA HIS A 86 -10.34 20.31 -2.47
C HIS A 86 -9.72 19.72 -1.20
N ALA A 87 -10.19 18.56 -0.74
CA ALA A 87 -9.64 17.88 0.43
C ALA A 87 -8.60 16.81 0.06
N TYR A 88 -8.43 16.55 -1.23
CA TYR A 88 -7.58 15.44 -1.69
C TYR A 88 -6.11 15.60 -1.26
N GLN A 89 -5.54 16.78 -1.43
CA GLN A 89 -4.15 17.03 -1.05
C GLN A 89 -3.93 16.88 0.46
N MET A 90 -4.87 17.33 1.27
CA MET A 90 -4.81 17.15 2.72
C MET A 90 -4.84 15.68 3.10
N SER A 91 -5.72 14.91 2.45
CA SER A 91 -5.83 13.47 2.69
C SER A 91 -4.56 12.73 2.30
N LEU A 92 -3.92 13.12 1.18
CA LEU A 92 -2.62 12.57 0.78
C LEU A 92 -1.55 12.87 1.83
N GLN A 93 -1.49 14.11 2.32
CA GLN A 93 -0.51 14.49 3.33
C GLN A 93 -0.72 13.75 4.64
N GLU A 94 -1.97 13.56 5.05
CA GLU A 94 -2.30 12.80 6.24
C GLU A 94 -1.85 11.34 6.11
N LEU A 95 -2.15 10.71 4.98
CA LEU A 95 -1.74 9.34 4.70
C LEU A 95 -0.21 9.23 4.66
N LYS A 96 0.44 10.17 4.01
CA LYS A 96 1.90 10.24 3.94
C LYS A 96 2.52 10.29 5.33
N GLN A 97 2.02 11.16 6.19
CA GLN A 97 2.55 11.32 7.54
C GLN A 97 2.35 10.06 8.37
N LYS A 98 1.17 9.46 8.32
CA LYS A 98 0.90 8.19 9.00
C LYS A 98 1.86 7.09 8.55
N THR A 99 2.06 6.99 7.26
CA THR A 99 2.93 5.98 6.66
C THR A 99 4.39 6.19 7.06
N VAL A 100 4.87 7.42 7.01
CA VAL A 100 6.23 7.77 7.45
C VAL A 100 6.44 7.39 8.92
N ASP A 101 5.48 7.71 9.78
CA ASP A 101 5.57 7.39 11.21
C ASP A 101 5.66 5.88 11.45
N ILE A 102 4.87 5.10 10.71
CA ILE A 102 4.92 3.64 10.79
C ILE A 102 6.30 3.12 10.40
N ILE A 103 6.86 3.62 9.29
CA ILE A 103 8.18 3.22 8.80
C ILE A 103 9.26 3.55 9.83
N LYS A 104 9.21 4.75 10.41
CA LYS A 104 10.20 5.20 11.39
C LYS A 104 10.20 4.36 12.66
N ARG A 105 9.03 3.84 13.07
CA ARG A 105 8.92 3.01 14.28
C ARG A 105 9.29 1.55 14.03
N GLY A 106 9.31 1.12 12.78
CA GLY A 106 9.58 -0.26 12.43
C GLY A 106 11.06 -0.59 12.42
N LYS A 107 11.37 -1.88 12.34
CA LYS A 107 12.74 -2.35 12.27
C LYS A 107 13.23 -2.34 10.82
N ARG A 108 14.42 -1.80 10.61
CA ARG A 108 15.05 -1.83 9.29
C ARG A 108 15.38 -3.25 8.85
N PHE A 109 15.45 -3.47 7.56
CA PHE A 109 15.98 -4.71 7.03
C PHE A 109 17.50 -4.74 7.21
N GLU A 110 18.01 -5.91 7.61
CA GLU A 110 19.46 -6.12 7.83
C GLU A 110 20.11 -6.86 6.66
N TYR A 111 19.32 -7.52 5.81
CA TYR A 111 19.81 -8.36 4.72
C TYR A 111 19.08 -8.01 3.42
N PRO A 112 19.68 -8.32 2.26
CA PRO A 112 18.99 -8.12 0.98
C PRO A 112 17.65 -8.87 0.94
N ILE A 113 16.55 -8.15 0.73
CA ILE A 113 15.20 -8.72 0.69
C ILE A 113 14.80 -9.12 -0.73
N LEU A 114 15.13 -8.26 -1.70
CA LEU A 114 14.80 -8.55 -3.09
C LEU A 114 15.97 -9.27 -3.74
N ARG A 115 15.71 -10.51 -4.14
CA ARG A 115 16.65 -11.33 -4.90
C ARG A 115 15.90 -11.84 -6.12
N ILE A 116 16.41 -11.52 -7.29
CA ILE A 116 15.82 -11.98 -8.54
C ILE A 116 16.63 -13.19 -8.99
N PHE A 117 15.94 -14.31 -9.08
CA PHE A 117 16.55 -15.56 -9.56
C PHE A 117 16.24 -15.70 -11.04
N ASP A 118 17.29 -15.81 -11.84
CA ASP A 118 17.18 -15.99 -13.28
C ASP A 118 17.49 -17.46 -13.58
N ASP A 119 16.46 -18.21 -13.97
CA ASP A 119 16.59 -19.65 -14.28
C ASP A 119 17.02 -19.87 -15.73
#